data_279cbf657ac47ca9bc9280027b36e309
#
_entry.id   279cbf657ac47ca9bc9280027b36e309
#
_cell.length_a   1.000
_cell.length_b   1.000
_cell.length_c   1.000
_cell.angle_alpha   90.00
_cell.angle_beta   90.00
_cell.angle_gamma   90.00
#
_symmetry.space_group_name_H-M   'P 1'
#
loop_
_entity.id
_entity.type
_entity.pdbx_description
1 polymer ?
#
loop_
_entity_poly.entity_id
_entity_poly.type
_entity_poly.pdbx_seq_one_letter_code
_entity_poly.pdbx_strand_id
1 'polypeptide(L)'
;PHNLGAIARTAEAAGVHGLIIPERRAVGVTPGAMRASAGALEYIKVSRVGNLNRTVEKLKEKGLTIVGLDAAGDSEYNQIDFTGPALIVVGSEGKGLSRLMRENCDHVASIPMAGQISSLNVSVSAAIVLYEAFNQRSKAS
;
A
#
# COMPACT_ATOMS: atom_id res chain seq x y z
N PRO A 1 -3.36 12.53 6.34
CA PRO A 1 -3.41 12.01 7.73
C PRO A 1 -4.49 10.96 7.94
N HIS A 2 -5.70 11.21 7.42
CA HIS A 2 -6.80 10.24 7.52
C HIS A 2 -6.48 8.95 6.77
N ASN A 3 -5.90 9.06 5.58
CA ASN A 3 -5.53 7.88 4.81
C ASN A 3 -4.45 7.05 5.50
N LEU A 4 -3.45 7.70 6.09
CA LEU A 4 -2.41 6.98 6.83
C LEU A 4 -3.02 6.18 7.98
N GLY A 5 -3.88 6.79 8.78
CA GLY A 5 -4.53 6.11 9.91
C GLY A 5 -5.41 4.95 9.44
N ALA A 6 -6.22 5.17 8.40
CA ALA A 6 -7.10 4.15 7.85
C ALA A 6 -6.30 2.98 7.24
N ILE A 7 -5.22 3.28 6.53
CA ILE A 7 -4.36 2.25 5.96
C ILE A 7 -3.67 1.45 7.07
N ALA A 8 -3.18 2.14 8.11
CA ALA A 8 -2.53 1.47 9.24
C ALA A 8 -3.48 0.50 9.95
N ARG A 9 -4.72 0.90 10.12
CA ARG A 9 -5.76 0.05 10.74
C ARG A 9 -5.97 -1.22 9.93
N THR A 10 -6.14 -1.10 8.63
CA THR A 10 -6.32 -2.25 7.75
C THR A 10 -5.06 -3.11 7.66
N ALA A 11 -3.90 -2.48 7.56
CA ALA A 11 -2.62 -3.17 7.48
C ALA A 11 -2.37 -4.03 8.72
N GLU A 12 -2.61 -3.46 9.90
CA GLU A 12 -2.48 -4.22 11.14
C GLU A 12 -3.45 -5.41 11.16
N ALA A 13 -4.71 -5.17 10.82
CA ALA A 13 -5.74 -6.21 10.79
C ALA A 13 -5.41 -7.33 9.79
N ALA A 14 -4.79 -6.99 8.67
CA ALA A 14 -4.41 -7.95 7.63
C ALA A 14 -3.07 -8.63 7.87
N GLY A 15 -2.40 -8.32 8.97
CA GLY A 15 -1.11 -8.95 9.34
C GLY A 15 0.09 -8.42 8.57
N VAL A 16 0.04 -7.19 8.08
CA VAL A 16 1.16 -6.54 7.42
C VAL A 16 2.30 -6.33 8.41
N HIS A 17 3.53 -6.56 8.00
CA HIS A 17 4.69 -6.49 8.87
C HIS A 17 5.11 -5.06 9.23
N GLY A 18 4.87 -4.10 8.36
CA GLY A 18 5.24 -2.71 8.63
C GLY A 18 4.77 -1.77 7.55
N LEU A 19 4.85 -0.48 7.86
CA LEU A 19 4.55 0.61 6.95
C LEU A 19 5.81 1.42 6.70
N ILE A 20 5.97 1.91 5.48
CA ILE A 20 7.06 2.80 5.11
C ILE A 20 6.45 4.10 4.61
N ILE A 21 6.84 5.21 5.20
CA ILE A 21 6.35 6.53 4.82
C ILE A 21 7.52 7.47 4.54
N PRO A 22 7.35 8.43 3.62
CA PRO A 22 8.40 9.41 3.37
C PRO A 22 8.54 10.35 4.55
N GLU A 23 9.76 10.68 4.91
CA GLU A 23 10.06 11.52 6.06
C GLU A 23 9.41 12.90 5.97
N ARG A 24 9.37 13.49 4.78
CA ARG A 24 8.73 14.79 4.53
C ARG A 24 7.25 14.82 4.87
N ARG A 25 6.59 13.66 4.80
CA ARG A 25 5.15 13.52 5.06
C ARG A 25 4.87 12.83 6.38
N ALA A 26 5.91 12.56 7.13
CA ALA A 26 5.82 11.87 8.41
C ALA A 26 5.31 12.77 9.54
N VAL A 27 4.89 13.98 9.21
CA VAL A 27 4.02 14.79 10.08
C VAL A 27 2.79 13.99 10.44
N GLY A 28 2.66 12.82 9.84
CA GLY A 28 1.45 12.04 9.86
C GLY A 28 1.18 11.18 11.07
N VAL A 29 2.09 11.06 12.03
CA VAL A 29 1.71 10.41 13.30
C VAL A 29 1.12 11.48 14.21
N THR A 30 0.03 12.08 13.74
CA THR A 30 -0.72 13.11 14.46
C THR A 30 -1.81 12.45 15.31
N PRO A 31 -2.38 13.17 16.26
CA PRO A 31 -3.55 12.65 17.00
C PRO A 31 -4.70 12.25 16.07
N GLY A 32 -4.87 12.96 14.94
CA GLY A 32 -5.87 12.60 13.93
C GLY A 32 -5.60 11.25 13.28
N ALA A 33 -4.35 10.99 12.90
CA ALA A 33 -3.96 9.71 12.33
C ALA A 33 -4.10 8.58 13.36
N MET A 34 -3.75 8.84 14.60
CA MET A 34 -3.91 7.86 15.69
C MET A 34 -5.38 7.49 15.88
N ARG A 35 -6.28 8.47 15.88
CA ARG A 35 -7.72 8.20 16.00
C ARG A 35 -8.24 7.40 14.79
N ALA A 36 -7.85 7.79 13.59
CA ALA A 36 -8.27 7.10 12.37
C ALA A 36 -7.78 5.66 12.31
N SER A 37 -6.63 5.38 12.94
CA SER A 37 -6.06 4.03 12.98
C SER A 37 -6.70 3.15 14.05
N ALA A 38 -7.51 3.70 14.95
CA ALA A 38 -8.06 3.00 16.10
C ALA A 38 -6.96 2.35 16.95
N GLY A 39 -5.80 3.03 17.06
CA GLY A 39 -4.66 2.55 17.84
C GLY A 39 -3.71 1.63 17.06
N ALA A 40 -3.99 1.30 15.82
CA ALA A 40 -3.17 0.37 15.04
C ALA A 40 -1.73 0.85 14.87
N LEU A 41 -1.50 2.17 14.83
CA LEU A 41 -0.15 2.73 14.72
C LEU A 41 0.74 2.40 15.91
N GLU A 42 0.18 1.96 17.02
CA GLU A 42 0.94 1.50 18.18
C GLU A 42 1.39 0.05 18.03
N TYR A 43 0.74 -0.71 17.16
CA TYR A 43 0.97 -2.16 16.99
C TYR A 43 1.72 -2.52 15.71
N ILE A 44 1.84 -1.61 14.77
CA ILE A 44 2.52 -1.86 13.50
C ILE A 44 3.79 -1.00 13.43
N LYS A 45 4.87 -1.59 12.91
CA LYS A 45 6.12 -0.86 12.74
C LYS A 45 5.95 0.19 11.64
N VAL A 46 6.42 1.41 11.92
CA VAL A 46 6.42 2.49 10.94
C VAL A 46 7.86 2.95 10.73
N SER A 47 8.33 2.85 9.50
CA SER A 47 9.67 3.33 9.12
C SER A 47 9.53 4.61 8.31
N ARG A 48 10.33 5.62 8.65
CA ARG A 48 10.38 6.89 7.95
C ARG A 48 11.64 6.92 7.10
N VAL A 49 11.49 7.21 5.82
CA VAL A 49 12.61 7.19 4.88
C VAL A 49 12.71 8.50 4.11
N GLY A 50 13.95 8.89 3.79
CA GLY A 50 14.19 10.13 3.05
C GLY A 50 13.79 10.03 1.58
N ASN A 51 13.94 8.86 0.98
CA ASN A 51 13.67 8.64 -0.44
C ASN A 51 12.98 7.31 -0.66
N LEU A 52 11.67 7.36 -0.95
CA LEU A 52 10.86 6.16 -1.15
C LEU A 52 11.33 5.34 -2.35
N ASN A 53 11.66 5.99 -3.47
CA ASN A 53 12.09 5.26 -4.66
C ASN A 53 13.36 4.45 -4.39
N ARG A 54 14.31 5.05 -3.69
CA ARG A 54 15.55 4.35 -3.34
C ARG A 54 15.30 3.18 -2.38
N THR A 55 14.39 3.37 -1.43
CA THR A 55 14.01 2.30 -0.50
C THR A 55 13.34 1.15 -1.25
N VAL A 56 12.44 1.46 -2.17
CA VAL A 56 11.76 0.45 -3.00
C VAL A 56 12.78 -0.33 -3.85
N GLU A 57 13.73 0.37 -4.46
CA GLU A 57 14.79 -0.29 -5.24
C GLU A 57 15.58 -1.28 -4.40
N LYS A 58 15.95 -0.89 -3.17
CA LYS A 58 16.68 -1.77 -2.25
C LYS A 58 15.87 -3.00 -1.86
N LEU A 59 14.58 -2.81 -1.59
CA LEU A 59 13.71 -3.92 -1.22
C LEU A 59 13.50 -4.88 -2.40
N LYS A 60 13.40 -4.34 -3.60
CA LYS A 60 13.31 -5.13 -4.82
C LYS A 60 14.56 -6.00 -4.99
N GLU A 61 15.74 -5.44 -4.77
CA GLU A 61 17.01 -6.17 -4.81
C GLU A 61 17.04 -7.30 -3.78
N LYS A 62 16.36 -7.13 -2.66
CA LYS A 62 16.28 -8.16 -1.62
C LYS A 62 15.23 -9.22 -1.91
N GLY A 63 14.55 -9.15 -3.03
CA GLY A 63 13.62 -10.18 -3.46
C GLY A 63 12.15 -9.90 -3.21
N LEU A 64 11.79 -8.70 -2.75
CA LEU A 64 10.37 -8.35 -2.63
C LEU A 64 9.78 -8.07 -4.00
N THR A 65 8.56 -8.53 -4.22
CA THR A 65 7.77 -8.14 -5.39
C THR A 65 7.12 -6.79 -5.10
N ILE A 66 7.32 -5.83 -5.99
CA ILE A 66 6.81 -4.48 -5.80
C ILE A 66 5.52 -4.32 -6.60
N VAL A 67 4.42 -4.07 -5.90
CA VAL A 67 3.10 -3.92 -6.49
C VAL A 67 2.58 -2.52 -6.19
N GLY A 68 2.46 -1.70 -7.22
CA GLY A 68 1.85 -0.37 -7.10
C GLY A 68 0.35 -0.44 -7.33
N LEU A 69 -0.39 0.47 -6.72
CA LEU A 69 -1.83 0.60 -6.94
C LEU A 69 -2.11 1.85 -7.74
N ASP A 70 -2.80 1.70 -8.86
CA ASP A 70 -3.20 2.82 -9.70
C ASP A 70 -4.41 2.41 -10.54
N ALA A 71 -5.36 3.34 -10.70
CA ALA A 71 -6.55 3.07 -11.51
C ALA A 71 -6.19 2.71 -12.97
N ALA A 72 -5.05 3.22 -13.46
CA ALA A 72 -4.54 2.92 -14.80
C ALA A 72 -3.56 1.75 -14.80
N GLY A 73 -3.65 0.85 -13.83
CA GLY A 73 -2.79 -0.33 -13.76
C GLY A 73 -3.05 -1.32 -14.90
N ASP A 74 -2.02 -2.06 -15.24
CA ASP A 74 -2.05 -3.04 -16.34
C ASP A 74 -2.49 -4.44 -15.90
N SER A 75 -2.62 -4.68 -14.61
CA SER A 75 -3.01 -5.98 -14.06
C SER A 75 -4.14 -5.81 -13.06
N GLU A 76 -5.13 -6.69 -13.10
CA GLU A 76 -6.14 -6.69 -12.06
C GLU A 76 -5.52 -7.21 -10.76
N TYR A 77 -5.90 -6.62 -9.64
CA TYR A 77 -5.28 -6.90 -8.33
C TYR A 77 -5.35 -8.38 -7.95
N ASN A 78 -6.44 -9.06 -8.31
CA ASN A 78 -6.65 -10.46 -7.94
C ASN A 78 -5.91 -11.46 -8.81
N GLN A 79 -5.24 -11.00 -9.85
CA GLN A 79 -4.41 -11.83 -10.73
C GLN A 79 -2.93 -11.79 -10.35
N ILE A 80 -2.57 -10.98 -9.36
CA ILE A 80 -1.19 -10.85 -8.90
C ILE A 80 -0.94 -11.85 -7.78
N ASP A 81 0.22 -12.50 -7.82
CA ASP A 81 0.62 -13.45 -6.78
C ASP A 81 1.21 -12.71 -5.58
N PHE A 82 0.51 -12.77 -4.44
CA PHE A 82 0.95 -12.18 -3.18
C PHE A 82 1.46 -13.22 -2.18
N THR A 83 1.73 -14.44 -2.59
CA THR A 83 2.15 -15.49 -1.65
C THR A 83 3.60 -15.36 -1.21
N GLY A 84 4.45 -14.69 -1.99
CA GLY A 84 5.83 -14.40 -1.61
C GLY A 84 5.99 -13.05 -0.91
N PRO A 85 7.23 -12.67 -0.57
CA PRO A 85 7.48 -11.35 0.01
C PRO A 85 7.05 -10.24 -0.95
N ALA A 86 6.26 -9.30 -0.47
CA ALA A 86 5.70 -8.26 -1.32
C ALA A 86 5.67 -6.92 -0.61
N LEU A 87 5.80 -5.86 -1.41
CA LEU A 87 5.60 -4.48 -0.98
C LEU A 87 4.47 -3.89 -1.81
N ILE A 88 3.46 -3.36 -1.15
CA ILE A 88 2.35 -2.69 -1.81
C ILE A 88 2.58 -1.19 -1.70
N VAL A 89 2.59 -0.50 -2.83
CA VAL A 89 2.85 0.94 -2.90
C VAL A 89 1.56 1.66 -3.30
N VAL A 90 1.16 2.62 -2.47
CA VAL A 90 0.00 3.47 -2.77
C VAL A 90 0.49 4.87 -3.16
N GLY A 91 -0.20 5.46 -4.11
CA GLY A 91 0.14 6.79 -4.58
C GLY A 91 -0.53 7.90 -3.78
N SER A 92 -0.24 9.12 -4.16
CA SER A 92 -0.92 10.28 -3.57
C SER A 92 -2.37 10.31 -4.02
N GLU A 93 -3.23 10.85 -3.16
CA GLU A 93 -4.63 11.01 -3.49
C GLU A 93 -4.78 11.93 -4.71
N GLY A 94 -5.54 11.49 -5.70
CA GLY A 94 -5.81 12.24 -6.92
C GLY A 94 -4.73 12.16 -7.99
N LYS A 95 -3.49 11.86 -7.64
CA LYS A 95 -2.35 11.81 -8.58
C LYS A 95 -1.86 10.41 -8.89
N GLY A 96 -2.17 9.44 -8.02
CA GLY A 96 -1.67 8.08 -8.16
C GLY A 96 -0.16 7.99 -7.96
N LEU A 97 0.45 7.03 -8.62
CA LEU A 97 1.89 6.80 -8.52
C LEU A 97 2.67 7.78 -9.40
N SER A 98 3.84 8.22 -8.91
CA SER A 98 4.75 8.98 -9.74
C SER A 98 5.28 8.07 -10.86
N ARG A 99 5.77 8.70 -11.94
CA ARG A 99 6.34 7.96 -13.07
C ARG A 99 7.50 7.05 -12.63
N LEU A 100 8.40 7.58 -11.81
CA LEU A 100 9.56 6.81 -11.35
C LEU A 100 9.13 5.64 -10.45
N MET A 101 8.18 5.85 -9.56
CA MET A 101 7.68 4.77 -8.72
C MET A 101 7.00 3.70 -9.56
N ARG A 102 6.21 4.10 -10.56
CA ARG A 102 5.57 3.16 -11.48
C ARG A 102 6.61 2.30 -12.21
N GLU A 103 7.70 2.91 -12.66
CA GLU A 103 8.80 2.19 -13.32
C GLU A 103 9.48 1.18 -12.38
N ASN A 104 9.51 1.44 -11.09
CA ASN A 104 10.10 0.54 -10.11
C ASN A 104 9.18 -0.62 -9.72
N CYS A 105 7.90 -0.56 -10.06
CA CYS A 105 6.96 -1.63 -9.74
C CYS A 105 7.12 -2.82 -10.66
N ASP A 106 7.03 -4.02 -10.11
CA ASP A 106 6.94 -5.24 -10.90
C ASP A 106 5.55 -5.37 -11.53
N HIS A 107 4.53 -4.93 -10.81
CA HIS A 107 3.15 -4.90 -11.26
C HIS A 107 2.50 -3.60 -10.83
N VAL A 108 1.61 -3.09 -11.64
CA VAL A 108 0.74 -1.99 -11.24
C VAL A 108 -0.69 -2.53 -11.27
N ALA A 109 -1.25 -2.68 -10.08
CA ALA A 109 -2.55 -3.31 -9.90
C ALA A 109 -3.68 -2.30 -10.03
N SER A 110 -4.73 -2.69 -10.70
CA SER A 110 -5.97 -1.92 -10.78
C SER A 110 -7.10 -2.70 -10.15
N ILE A 111 -8.12 -1.96 -9.68
CA ILE A 111 -9.34 -2.54 -9.17
C ILE A 111 -10.43 -2.27 -10.20
N PRO A 112 -11.12 -3.30 -10.70
CA PRO A 112 -12.18 -3.12 -11.69
C PRO A 112 -13.29 -2.21 -11.18
N MET A 113 -13.74 -1.30 -12.03
CA MET A 113 -14.79 -0.34 -11.71
C MET A 113 -15.96 -0.55 -12.65
N ALA A 114 -17.14 -0.73 -12.10
CA ALA A 114 -18.34 -0.96 -12.89
C ALA A 114 -19.22 0.28 -13.08
N GLY A 115 -18.93 1.34 -12.34
CA GLY A 115 -19.70 2.58 -12.34
C GLY A 115 -19.07 3.68 -13.19
N GLN A 116 -19.50 4.91 -12.95
CA GLN A 116 -19.02 6.08 -13.68
C GLN A 116 -17.79 6.72 -13.03
N ILE A 117 -17.57 6.47 -11.75
CA ILE A 117 -16.42 7.02 -11.03
C ILE A 117 -15.18 6.20 -11.38
N SER A 118 -14.07 6.87 -11.62
CA SER A 118 -12.85 6.25 -12.17
C SER A 118 -11.91 5.67 -11.12
N SER A 119 -12.06 6.02 -9.85
CA SER A 119 -11.17 5.53 -8.80
C SER A 119 -11.85 5.49 -7.44
N LEU A 120 -11.35 4.64 -6.56
CA LEU A 120 -11.76 4.57 -5.17
C LEU A 120 -10.84 5.42 -4.30
N ASN A 121 -11.28 5.73 -3.09
CA ASN A 121 -10.42 6.34 -2.08
C ASN A 121 -9.18 5.45 -1.86
N VAL A 122 -8.04 6.07 -1.64
CA VAL A 122 -6.75 5.37 -1.50
C VAL A 122 -6.77 4.31 -0.40
N SER A 123 -7.33 4.65 0.76
CA SER A 123 -7.38 3.69 1.88
C SER A 123 -8.29 2.50 1.58
N VAL A 124 -9.37 2.72 0.83
CA VAL A 124 -10.27 1.65 0.41
C VAL A 124 -9.57 0.75 -0.60
N SER A 125 -8.89 1.31 -1.58
CA SER A 125 -8.12 0.54 -2.56
C SER A 125 -7.04 -0.30 -1.87
N ALA A 126 -6.33 0.30 -0.93
CA ALA A 126 -5.32 -0.42 -0.15
C ALA A 126 -5.94 -1.58 0.62
N ALA A 127 -7.10 -1.38 1.25
CA ALA A 127 -7.78 -2.42 2.00
C ALA A 127 -8.14 -3.62 1.12
N ILE A 128 -8.66 -3.36 -0.07
CA ILE A 128 -9.04 -4.43 -1.01
C ILE A 128 -7.81 -5.28 -1.36
N VAL A 129 -6.70 -4.64 -1.69
CA VAL A 129 -5.50 -5.35 -2.12
C VAL A 129 -4.81 -6.05 -0.95
N LEU A 130 -4.77 -5.42 0.22
CA LEU A 130 -4.21 -6.05 1.42
C LEU A 130 -4.96 -7.31 1.81
N TYR A 131 -6.29 -7.29 1.73
CA TYR A 131 -7.10 -8.48 2.03
C TYR A 131 -7.04 -9.52 0.92
N GLU A 132 -6.80 -9.13 -0.31
CA GLU A 132 -6.50 -10.11 -1.36
C GLU A 132 -5.20 -10.85 -1.03
N ALA A 133 -4.16 -10.13 -0.62
CA ALA A 133 -2.89 -10.73 -0.20
C ALA A 133 -3.09 -11.65 1.01
N PHE A 134 -3.83 -11.19 2.01
CA PHE A 134 -4.15 -11.98 3.19
C PHE A 134 -4.88 -13.28 2.80
N ASN A 135 -5.89 -13.15 1.93
CA ASN A 135 -6.67 -14.28 1.48
C ASN A 135 -5.82 -15.33 0.74
N GLN A 136 -4.96 -14.88 -0.17
CA GLN A 136 -4.05 -15.78 -0.89
C GLN A 136 -3.11 -16.52 0.05
N ARG A 137 -2.53 -15.81 1.02
CA ARG A 137 -1.60 -16.39 1.99
C ARG A 137 -2.30 -17.37 2.93
N SER A 138 -3.52 -17.08 3.33
CA SER A 138 -4.32 -17.97 4.18
C SER A 138 -4.62 -19.28 3.47
N LYS A 139 -4.87 -19.26 2.17
CA LYS A 139 -5.14 -20.46 1.38
C LYS A 139 -3.87 -21.26 1.08
N ALA A 140 -2.72 -20.60 1.03
CA ALA A 140 -1.44 -21.25 0.71
C ALA A 140 -0.81 -21.97 1.90
N SER A 141 -1.23 -21.64 3.13
CA SER A 141 -0.65 -22.24 4.34
C SER A 141 -1.39 -23.50 4.84
#